data_78291e6d29f38c52d613705dc5cfb519
#
_entry.id   78291e6d29f38c52d613705dc5cfb519
#
_cell.length_a   1.000
_cell.length_b   1.000
_cell.length_c   1.000
_cell.angle_alpha   90.00
_cell.angle_beta   90.00
_cell.angle_gamma   90.00
#
_symmetry.space_group_name_H-M   'P 1'
#
loop_
_entity.id
_entity.type
_entity.pdbx_description
1 polymer ?
#
loop_
_entity_poly.entity_id
_entity_poly.type
_entity_poly.pdbx_seq_one_letter_code
_entity_poly.pdbx_strand_id
1 'polypeptide(L)'
;MTDLTTLQMNDLFRWCDDIGMFADDRPINDTENHDGSCIHRTDYCDKTCYNVKLYKLYPNMAKRDDRCEAIWQTINRFNAHNIKAWLERKRKLIKRVRHMTRGEAIKDSSDIYRVRDIALANPDTIWWMPTRAWRSPMLKLMIEQDLMTLPNMAVNASLDPSNNKDEWDMLKRDGWNIMFYGDDTVTHDPDGDKLFDCPKTGKGLKGHCGICKGGCFSQPVIGKRKTILLHQH
;
A
#
# COMPACT_ATOMS: atom_id res chain seq x y z
N MET A 1 -22.29 -17.74 -5.50
CA MET A 1 -21.13 -16.80 -5.39
C MET A 1 -21.49 -15.59 -6.22
N THR A 2 -21.45 -14.40 -5.63
CA THR A 2 -21.91 -13.18 -6.31
C THR A 2 -20.74 -12.55 -7.02
N ASP A 3 -20.88 -12.30 -8.33
CA ASP A 3 -19.90 -11.53 -9.09
C ASP A 3 -19.86 -10.07 -8.62
N LEU A 4 -18.69 -9.48 -8.66
CA LEU A 4 -18.53 -8.07 -8.35
C LEU A 4 -19.11 -7.23 -9.48
N THR A 5 -20.06 -6.37 -9.15
CA THR A 5 -20.69 -5.48 -10.12
C THR A 5 -19.76 -4.34 -10.54
N THR A 6 -20.03 -3.72 -11.68
CA THR A 6 -19.30 -2.52 -12.14
C THR A 6 -19.40 -1.38 -11.12
N LEU A 7 -20.53 -1.26 -10.41
CA LEU A 7 -20.72 -0.24 -9.37
C LEU A 7 -19.77 -0.47 -8.19
N GLN A 8 -19.71 -1.70 -7.69
CA GLN A 8 -18.79 -2.10 -6.63
C GLN A 8 -17.32 -1.85 -7.02
N MET A 9 -16.94 -2.16 -8.26
CA MET A 9 -15.60 -1.89 -8.75
C MET A 9 -15.27 -0.40 -8.82
N ASN A 10 -16.24 0.46 -9.16
CA ASN A 10 -16.06 1.92 -9.16
C ASN A 10 -15.96 2.49 -7.74
N ASP A 11 -16.59 1.84 -6.76
CA ASP A 11 -16.43 2.20 -5.35
C ASP A 11 -15.08 1.73 -4.82
N LEU A 12 -14.66 0.50 -5.13
CA LEU A 12 -13.41 -0.08 -4.65
C LEU A 12 -12.19 0.64 -5.20
N PHE A 13 -12.12 0.84 -6.52
CA PHE A 13 -10.98 1.48 -7.17
C PHE A 13 -11.32 2.87 -7.63
N ARG A 14 -10.53 3.84 -7.22
CA ARG A 14 -10.60 5.21 -7.72
C ARG A 14 -9.35 5.57 -8.51
N TRP A 15 -9.52 6.40 -9.52
CA TRP A 15 -8.40 7.05 -10.15
C TRP A 15 -7.88 8.16 -9.23
N CYS A 16 -6.60 8.12 -8.91
CA CYS A 16 -5.94 9.13 -8.12
C CYS A 16 -5.11 10.02 -9.04
N ASP A 17 -5.59 11.21 -9.36
CA ASP A 17 -4.88 12.16 -10.23
C ASP A 17 -3.52 12.53 -9.66
N ASP A 18 -3.43 12.67 -8.36
CA ASP A 18 -2.19 12.95 -7.64
C ASP A 18 -1.06 11.97 -7.89
N ILE A 19 -1.37 10.69 -8.02
CA ILE A 19 -0.39 9.62 -8.25
C ILE A 19 -0.47 9.04 -9.65
N GLY A 20 -1.50 9.40 -10.43
CA GLY A 20 -1.71 8.99 -11.81
C GLY A 20 -1.91 7.50 -12.01
N MET A 21 -2.62 6.88 -11.10
CA MET A 21 -2.97 5.47 -11.19
C MET A 21 -4.25 5.18 -10.41
N PHE A 22 -4.81 3.99 -10.64
CA PHE A 22 -5.88 3.49 -9.77
C PHE A 22 -5.33 3.07 -8.40
N ALA A 23 -6.14 3.30 -7.38
CA ALA A 23 -5.89 2.82 -6.04
C ALA A 23 -7.19 2.41 -5.36
N ASP A 24 -7.09 1.48 -4.46
CA ASP A 24 -8.12 1.17 -3.47
C ASP A 24 -7.78 1.82 -2.12
N ASP A 25 -8.76 1.85 -1.24
CA ASP A 25 -8.65 2.42 0.11
C ASP A 25 -9.43 1.55 1.10
N ARG A 26 -9.02 1.59 2.36
CA ARG A 26 -9.73 0.98 3.48
C ARG A 26 -9.85 1.98 4.63
N PRO A 27 -10.80 1.82 5.56
CA PRO A 27 -10.92 2.72 6.69
C PRO A 27 -9.64 2.68 7.54
N ILE A 28 -9.23 3.87 7.99
CA ILE A 28 -8.19 4.00 8.99
C ILE A 28 -8.78 3.73 10.38
N ASN A 29 -7.93 3.31 11.33
CA ASN A 29 -8.32 3.38 12.73
C ASN A 29 -8.26 4.85 13.12
N ASP A 30 -9.40 5.49 13.32
CA ASP A 30 -9.42 6.70 14.13
C ASP A 30 -9.68 6.28 15.58
N THR A 31 -9.05 7.01 16.49
CA THR A 31 -9.01 6.65 17.92
C THR A 31 -10.34 6.76 18.63
N GLU A 32 -11.38 7.29 17.98
CA GLU A 32 -12.65 7.61 18.65
C GLU A 32 -13.84 6.81 18.13
N ASN A 33 -13.87 6.36 16.86
CA ASN A 33 -15.10 5.82 16.27
C ASN A 33 -14.95 4.69 15.24
N HIS A 34 -13.74 4.28 14.83
CA HIS A 34 -13.56 3.29 13.76
C HIS A 34 -12.54 2.22 14.09
N ASP A 35 -12.99 0.98 14.16
CA ASP A 35 -12.13 -0.20 13.98
C ASP A 35 -11.77 -0.35 12.50
N GLY A 36 -10.80 0.44 12.06
CA GLY A 36 -10.32 0.40 10.69
C GLY A 36 -9.36 -0.76 10.41
N SER A 37 -8.65 -0.66 9.32
CA SER A 37 -7.69 -1.69 8.88
C SER A 37 -6.29 -1.53 9.49
N CYS A 38 -5.93 -0.34 10.03
CA CYS A 38 -4.57 -0.01 10.50
C CYS A 38 -4.20 -0.61 11.87
N ILE A 39 -4.43 -1.89 12.09
CA ILE A 39 -4.16 -2.54 13.39
C ILE A 39 -2.67 -2.69 13.70
N HIS A 40 -1.80 -2.62 12.70
CA HIS A 40 -0.34 -2.75 12.84
C HIS A 40 0.38 -1.40 12.92
N ARG A 41 -0.35 -0.29 13.11
CA ARG A 41 0.22 1.04 13.17
C ARG A 41 1.15 1.23 14.38
N THR A 42 2.07 2.16 14.28
CA THR A 42 2.94 2.61 15.37
C THR A 42 2.30 3.80 16.09
N ASP A 43 2.78 4.11 17.29
CA ASP A 43 2.40 5.34 17.99
C ASP A 43 2.77 6.60 17.20
N TYR A 44 3.87 6.55 16.44
CA TYR A 44 4.26 7.65 15.56
C TYR A 44 3.25 7.84 14.43
N CYS A 45 2.87 6.74 13.76
CA CYS A 45 1.87 6.77 12.70
C CYS A 45 0.52 7.30 13.22
N ASP A 46 0.11 6.88 14.41
CA ASP A 46 -1.15 7.31 15.04
C ASP A 46 -1.17 8.83 15.28
N LYS A 47 -0.07 9.36 15.83
CA LYS A 47 0.06 10.80 16.14
C LYS A 47 0.17 11.69 14.89
N THR A 48 0.76 11.17 13.81
CA THR A 48 1.10 11.96 12.61
C THR A 48 0.23 11.66 11.41
N CYS A 49 -0.76 10.77 11.53
CA CYS A 49 -1.60 10.34 10.43
C CYS A 49 -2.42 11.49 9.85
N TYR A 50 -2.07 11.95 8.67
CA TYR A 50 -2.79 13.03 7.98
C TYR A 50 -4.22 12.64 7.60
N ASN A 51 -4.52 11.35 7.43
CA ASN A 51 -5.85 10.87 7.08
C ASN A 51 -6.87 11.09 8.20
N VAL A 52 -6.44 11.10 9.47
CA VAL A 52 -7.32 11.46 10.60
C VAL A 52 -7.86 12.88 10.44
N LYS A 53 -6.99 13.82 10.03
CA LYS A 53 -7.41 15.20 9.73
C LYS A 53 -8.37 15.24 8.53
N LEU A 54 -8.09 14.46 7.49
CA LEU A 54 -8.93 14.39 6.30
C LEU A 54 -10.32 13.84 6.61
N TYR A 55 -10.46 12.85 7.47
CA TYR A 55 -11.76 12.30 7.88
C TYR A 55 -12.61 13.33 8.62
N LYS A 56 -11.97 14.17 9.46
CA LYS A 56 -12.66 15.28 10.14
C LYS A 56 -13.15 16.35 9.16
N LEU A 57 -12.34 16.67 8.14
CA LEU A 57 -12.69 17.66 7.13
C LEU A 57 -13.66 17.13 6.07
N TYR A 58 -13.60 15.85 5.76
CA TYR A 58 -14.36 15.22 4.69
C TYR A 58 -15.04 13.91 5.17
N PRO A 59 -16.13 13.99 5.95
CA PRO A 59 -16.80 12.80 6.51
C PRO A 59 -17.25 11.78 5.46
N ASN A 60 -17.55 12.23 4.23
CA ASN A 60 -17.92 11.34 3.13
C ASN A 60 -16.76 10.45 2.68
N MET A 61 -15.51 10.82 2.99
CA MET A 61 -14.33 9.99 2.71
C MET A 61 -14.35 8.73 3.59
N ALA A 62 -14.62 8.88 4.89
CA ALA A 62 -14.75 7.75 5.80
C ALA A 62 -15.86 6.79 5.34
N LYS A 63 -17.06 7.33 5.05
CA LYS A 63 -18.20 6.53 4.53
C LYS A 63 -17.86 5.78 3.23
N ARG A 64 -17.05 6.39 2.36
CA ARG A 64 -16.59 5.71 1.16
C ARG A 64 -15.65 4.56 1.51
N ASP A 65 -14.69 4.81 2.39
CA ASP A 65 -13.71 3.80 2.78
C ASP A 65 -14.38 2.60 3.48
N ASP A 66 -15.47 2.84 4.25
CA ASP A 66 -16.31 1.77 4.81
C ASP A 66 -16.98 0.92 3.72
N ARG A 67 -17.50 1.57 2.65
CA ARG A 67 -18.06 0.81 1.52
C ARG A 67 -16.97 0.02 0.78
N CYS A 68 -15.78 0.60 0.63
CA CYS A 68 -14.64 -0.10 0.06
C CYS A 68 -14.27 -1.34 0.90
N GLU A 69 -14.26 -1.22 2.23
CA GLU A 69 -14.02 -2.34 3.13
C GLU A 69 -15.06 -3.44 2.96
N ALA A 70 -16.34 -3.09 2.92
CA ALA A 70 -17.40 -4.05 2.71
C ALA A 70 -17.23 -4.82 1.38
N ILE A 71 -16.83 -4.15 0.30
CA ILE A 71 -16.54 -4.79 -0.99
C ILE A 71 -15.27 -5.63 -0.90
N TRP A 72 -14.20 -5.10 -0.28
CA TRP A 72 -12.94 -5.80 -0.09
C TRP A 72 -13.13 -7.16 0.57
N GLN A 73 -13.97 -7.23 1.60
CA GLN A 73 -14.26 -8.47 2.32
C GLN A 73 -14.96 -9.53 1.46
N THR A 74 -15.58 -9.16 0.33
CA THR A 74 -16.21 -10.10 -0.60
C THR A 74 -15.27 -10.67 -1.66
N ILE A 75 -14.07 -10.09 -1.82
CA ILE A 75 -13.10 -10.54 -2.83
C ILE A 75 -12.55 -11.91 -2.47
N ASN A 76 -12.46 -12.77 -3.48
CA ASN A 76 -11.91 -14.11 -3.38
C ASN A 76 -11.46 -14.60 -4.78
N ARG A 77 -10.84 -15.77 -4.84
CA ARG A 77 -10.31 -16.36 -6.08
C ARG A 77 -11.33 -16.52 -7.21
N PHE A 78 -12.64 -16.59 -6.89
CA PHE A 78 -13.68 -16.84 -7.87
C PHE A 78 -14.20 -15.56 -8.52
N ASN A 79 -14.05 -14.39 -7.88
CA ASN A 79 -14.50 -13.12 -8.41
C ASN A 79 -13.39 -12.10 -8.69
N ALA A 80 -12.15 -12.39 -8.32
CA ALA A 80 -11.00 -11.52 -8.58
C ALA A 80 -10.78 -11.24 -10.09
N HIS A 81 -11.20 -12.15 -10.97
CA HIS A 81 -11.15 -11.95 -12.43
C HIS A 81 -12.05 -10.79 -12.91
N ASN A 82 -13.09 -10.43 -12.15
CA ASN A 82 -13.96 -9.28 -12.47
C ASN A 82 -13.20 -7.96 -12.42
N ILE A 83 -12.13 -7.88 -11.57
CA ILE A 83 -11.25 -6.73 -11.51
C ILE A 83 -10.51 -6.57 -12.84
N LYS A 84 -10.02 -7.66 -13.43
CA LYS A 84 -9.38 -7.65 -14.76
C LYS A 84 -10.32 -7.09 -15.81
N ALA A 85 -11.52 -7.65 -15.90
CA ALA A 85 -12.52 -7.20 -16.86
C ALA A 85 -12.95 -5.74 -16.67
N TRP A 86 -12.93 -5.25 -15.42
CA TRP A 86 -13.18 -3.85 -15.11
C TRP A 86 -12.01 -2.96 -15.52
N LEU A 87 -10.77 -3.33 -15.22
CA LEU A 87 -9.56 -2.59 -15.61
C LEU A 87 -9.43 -2.47 -17.13
N GLU A 88 -9.68 -3.54 -17.87
CA GLU A 88 -9.65 -3.57 -19.34
C GLU A 88 -10.67 -2.62 -19.98
N ARG A 89 -11.84 -2.46 -19.36
CA ARG A 89 -12.86 -1.49 -19.82
C ARG A 89 -12.48 -0.03 -19.58
N LYS A 90 -11.54 0.25 -18.68
CA LYS A 90 -11.02 1.61 -18.49
C LYS A 90 -10.07 1.93 -19.65
N ARG A 91 -10.38 2.95 -20.44
CA ARG A 91 -9.61 3.36 -21.63
C ARG A 91 -8.16 3.81 -21.36
N LYS A 92 -7.76 3.85 -20.10
CA LYS A 92 -6.40 4.19 -19.69
C LYS A 92 -5.57 2.91 -19.66
N LEU A 93 -4.38 2.96 -20.23
CA LEU A 93 -3.42 1.85 -20.17
C LEU A 93 -2.94 1.72 -18.71
N ILE A 94 -3.63 0.89 -17.94
CA ILE A 94 -3.37 0.72 -16.52
C ILE A 94 -2.31 -0.37 -16.38
N LYS A 95 -1.08 0.05 -16.13
CA LYS A 95 0.03 -0.87 -15.87
C LYS A 95 0.31 -1.06 -14.39
N ARG A 96 -0.18 -0.16 -13.54
CA ARG A 96 0.12 -0.13 -12.11
C ARG A 96 -1.12 0.23 -11.31
N VAL A 97 -1.35 -0.52 -10.24
CA VAL A 97 -2.41 -0.22 -9.26
C VAL A 97 -1.78 -0.24 -7.86
N ARG A 98 -2.11 0.74 -7.05
CA ARG A 98 -1.68 0.81 -5.66
C ARG A 98 -2.76 0.26 -4.75
N HIS A 99 -2.42 -0.75 -3.96
CA HIS A 99 -3.23 -1.10 -2.80
C HIS A 99 -3.00 -0.08 -1.69
N MET A 100 -4.07 0.48 -1.22
CA MET A 100 -4.19 1.40 -0.09
C MET A 100 -3.40 2.70 -0.23
N THR A 101 -4.11 3.77 -0.51
CA THR A 101 -3.60 5.12 -0.24
C THR A 101 -3.98 5.57 1.17
N ARG A 102 -5.04 4.97 1.73
CA ARG A 102 -5.48 5.09 3.11
C ARG A 102 -5.79 3.71 3.67
N GLY A 103 -5.61 3.55 4.98
CA GLY A 103 -5.77 2.26 5.63
C GLY A 103 -4.57 1.33 5.42
N GLU A 104 -4.72 0.09 5.84
CA GLU A 104 -3.73 -0.98 5.74
C GLU A 104 -4.26 -2.10 4.83
N ALA A 105 -3.43 -2.57 3.91
CA ALA A 105 -3.81 -3.62 2.97
C ALA A 105 -4.00 -4.97 3.67
N ILE A 106 -3.14 -5.28 4.63
CA ILE A 106 -3.11 -6.56 5.32
C ILE A 106 -3.46 -6.36 6.79
N LYS A 107 -4.70 -6.66 7.15
CA LYS A 107 -5.16 -6.71 8.53
C LYS A 107 -4.93 -8.10 9.13
N ASP A 108 -5.20 -9.13 8.36
CA ASP A 108 -5.09 -10.53 8.76
C ASP A 108 -4.69 -11.43 7.56
N SER A 109 -4.59 -12.74 7.80
CA SER A 109 -4.20 -13.71 6.78
C SER A 109 -5.17 -13.78 5.59
N SER A 110 -6.45 -13.50 5.80
CA SER A 110 -7.44 -13.53 4.72
C SER A 110 -7.19 -12.42 3.69
N ASP A 111 -6.66 -11.28 4.13
CA ASP A 111 -6.26 -10.20 3.23
C ASP A 111 -5.08 -10.58 2.34
N ILE A 112 -4.13 -11.38 2.86
CA ILE A 112 -3.02 -11.90 2.05
C ILE A 112 -3.56 -12.74 0.89
N TYR A 113 -4.51 -13.62 1.15
CA TYR A 113 -5.14 -14.41 0.10
C TYR A 113 -5.92 -13.55 -0.90
N ARG A 114 -6.63 -12.50 -0.46
CA ARG A 114 -7.32 -11.56 -1.36
C ARG A 114 -6.35 -10.84 -2.29
N VAL A 115 -5.28 -10.26 -1.73
CA VAL A 115 -4.25 -9.57 -2.52
C VAL A 115 -3.60 -10.54 -3.52
N ARG A 116 -3.28 -11.76 -3.09
CA ARG A 116 -2.73 -12.80 -3.95
C ARG A 116 -3.69 -13.14 -5.10
N ASP A 117 -4.95 -13.39 -4.78
CA ASP A 117 -5.96 -13.78 -5.77
C ASP A 117 -6.19 -12.65 -6.80
N ILE A 118 -6.18 -11.38 -6.36
CA ILE A 118 -6.22 -10.21 -7.27
C ILE A 118 -5.01 -10.20 -8.18
N ALA A 119 -3.80 -10.36 -7.65
CA ALA A 119 -2.57 -10.32 -8.44
C ALA A 119 -2.52 -11.47 -9.46
N LEU A 120 -2.86 -12.68 -9.05
CA LEU A 120 -2.89 -13.86 -9.93
C LEU A 120 -3.95 -13.73 -11.05
N ALA A 121 -5.11 -13.16 -10.75
CA ALA A 121 -6.15 -12.94 -11.75
C ALA A 121 -5.79 -11.83 -12.76
N ASN A 122 -4.80 -10.99 -12.46
CA ASN A 122 -4.42 -9.82 -13.24
C ASN A 122 -2.90 -9.78 -13.53
N PRO A 123 -2.34 -10.77 -14.23
CA PRO A 123 -0.88 -10.91 -14.37
C PRO A 123 -0.20 -9.77 -15.14
N ASP A 124 -0.93 -9.06 -16.00
CA ASP A 124 -0.42 -7.94 -16.80
C ASP A 124 -0.42 -6.59 -16.04
N THR A 125 -0.96 -6.57 -14.83
CA THR A 125 -1.02 -5.39 -13.97
C THR A 125 0.00 -5.51 -12.85
N ILE A 126 0.82 -4.49 -12.66
CA ILE A 126 1.72 -4.41 -11.51
C ILE A 126 0.94 -3.88 -10.30
N TRP A 127 0.86 -4.69 -9.28
CA TRP A 127 0.26 -4.35 -8.00
C TRP A 127 1.36 -3.98 -7.01
N TRP A 128 1.10 -3.01 -6.17
CA TRP A 128 2.05 -2.66 -5.13
C TRP A 128 1.36 -2.08 -3.90
N MET A 129 1.96 -2.26 -2.75
CA MET A 129 1.44 -1.75 -1.48
C MET A 129 2.55 -1.44 -0.49
N PRO A 130 2.42 -0.38 0.32
CA PRO A 130 3.09 -0.26 1.60
C PRO A 130 2.30 -1.05 2.65
N THR A 131 2.98 -1.68 3.60
CA THR A 131 2.32 -2.37 4.72
C THR A 131 3.16 -2.32 6.00
N ARG A 132 2.49 -2.29 7.14
CA ARG A 132 3.06 -2.50 8.47
C ARG A 132 2.78 -3.90 9.03
N ALA A 133 2.09 -4.76 8.28
CA ALA A 133 1.77 -6.13 8.71
C ALA A 133 3.01 -7.01 8.92
N TRP A 134 4.18 -6.60 8.43
CA TRP A 134 5.47 -7.24 8.74
C TRP A 134 5.80 -7.25 10.24
N ARG A 135 5.17 -6.40 11.05
CA ARG A 135 5.31 -6.37 12.51
C ARG A 135 4.70 -7.59 13.21
N SER A 136 3.80 -8.29 12.53
CA SER A 136 3.33 -9.62 12.95
C SER A 136 4.22 -10.69 12.32
N PRO A 137 4.96 -11.48 13.10
CA PRO A 137 5.86 -12.51 12.54
C PRO A 137 5.14 -13.51 11.62
N MET A 138 3.90 -13.88 11.97
CA MET A 138 3.11 -14.79 11.15
C MET A 138 2.71 -14.14 9.81
N LEU A 139 2.21 -12.91 9.82
CA LEU A 139 1.80 -12.25 8.58
C LEU A 139 3.02 -11.91 7.71
N LYS A 140 4.16 -11.53 8.32
CA LYS A 140 5.43 -11.32 7.62
C LYS A 140 5.82 -12.56 6.81
N LEU A 141 5.86 -13.73 7.46
CA LEU A 141 6.20 -14.99 6.81
C LEU A 141 5.23 -15.31 5.64
N MET A 142 3.94 -15.14 5.85
CA MET A 142 2.94 -15.38 4.81
C MET A 142 3.09 -14.38 3.64
N ILE A 143 3.35 -13.11 3.91
CA ILE A 143 3.61 -12.10 2.87
C ILE A 143 4.83 -12.49 2.02
N GLU A 144 5.91 -12.92 2.67
CA GLU A 144 7.13 -13.37 1.99
C GLU A 144 6.89 -14.58 1.09
N GLN A 145 6.09 -15.54 1.55
CA GLN A 145 5.81 -16.77 0.81
C GLN A 145 4.75 -16.58 -0.29
N ASP A 146 3.69 -15.84 -0.02
CA ASP A 146 2.52 -15.78 -0.88
C ASP A 146 2.49 -14.55 -1.81
N LEU A 147 3.07 -13.40 -1.38
CA LEU A 147 2.99 -12.15 -2.15
C LEU A 147 4.32 -11.74 -2.77
N MET A 148 5.42 -11.80 -2.02
CA MET A 148 6.72 -11.35 -2.53
C MET A 148 7.30 -12.30 -3.60
N THR A 149 6.75 -13.48 -3.76
CA THR A 149 7.10 -14.44 -4.82
C THR A 149 6.37 -14.17 -6.14
N LEU A 150 5.32 -13.35 -6.14
CA LEU A 150 4.53 -13.05 -7.35
C LEU A 150 5.26 -12.04 -8.23
N PRO A 151 5.41 -12.30 -9.55
CA PRO A 151 6.19 -11.44 -10.44
C PRO A 151 5.58 -10.04 -10.66
N ASN A 152 4.29 -9.90 -10.43
CA ASN A 152 3.53 -8.68 -10.63
C ASN A 152 3.06 -8.02 -9.31
N MET A 153 3.62 -8.43 -8.15
CA MET A 153 3.30 -7.85 -6.85
C MET A 153 4.56 -7.29 -6.19
N ALA A 154 4.55 -6.02 -5.81
CA ALA A 154 5.62 -5.38 -5.06
C ALA A 154 5.12 -4.98 -3.67
N VAL A 155 5.70 -5.58 -2.64
CA VAL A 155 5.39 -5.27 -1.25
C VAL A 155 6.51 -4.44 -0.64
N ASN A 156 6.14 -3.36 0.05
CA ASN A 156 7.08 -2.46 0.69
C ASN A 156 6.81 -2.42 2.20
N ALA A 157 7.83 -2.67 3.02
CA ALA A 157 7.72 -2.46 4.45
C ALA A 157 7.61 -0.96 4.75
N SER A 158 6.55 -0.55 5.42
CA SER A 158 6.38 0.83 5.85
C SER A 158 7.02 1.01 7.23
N LEU A 159 8.00 1.90 7.33
CA LEU A 159 8.70 2.27 8.54
C LEU A 159 8.51 3.76 8.84
N ASP A 160 8.81 4.14 10.09
CA ASP A 160 8.82 5.52 10.56
C ASP A 160 9.88 5.70 11.68
N PRO A 161 10.10 6.90 12.24
CA PRO A 161 11.14 7.16 13.24
C PRO A 161 11.04 6.34 14.53
N SER A 162 9.94 5.66 14.79
CA SER A 162 9.80 4.77 15.95
C SER A 162 10.44 3.39 15.73
N ASN A 163 10.82 3.05 14.50
CA ASN A 163 11.44 1.77 14.18
C ASN A 163 12.93 1.78 14.51
N ASN A 164 13.38 0.72 15.18
CA ASN A 164 14.78 0.57 15.59
C ASN A 164 15.65 -0.06 14.49
N LYS A 165 16.98 -0.06 14.70
CA LYS A 165 17.92 -0.61 13.73
C LYS A 165 17.73 -2.10 13.48
N ASP A 166 17.39 -2.89 14.49
CA ASP A 166 17.21 -4.34 14.32
C ASP A 166 16.04 -4.68 13.39
N GLU A 167 14.97 -3.86 13.42
CA GLU A 167 13.84 -3.98 12.49
C GLU A 167 14.26 -3.64 11.05
N TRP A 168 15.08 -2.61 10.85
CA TRP A 168 15.65 -2.27 9.55
C TRP A 168 16.53 -3.41 9.02
N ASP A 169 17.44 -3.92 9.82
CA ASP A 169 18.36 -4.97 9.44
C ASP A 169 17.63 -6.27 9.10
N MET A 170 16.61 -6.61 9.89
CA MET A 170 15.74 -7.76 9.63
C MET A 170 15.07 -7.64 8.26
N LEU A 171 14.42 -6.53 7.97
CA LEU A 171 13.71 -6.32 6.71
C LEU A 171 14.65 -6.30 5.51
N LYS A 172 15.81 -5.66 5.65
CA LYS A 172 16.85 -5.66 4.61
C LYS A 172 17.36 -7.07 4.33
N ARG A 173 17.68 -7.84 5.37
CA ARG A 173 18.15 -9.23 5.26
C ARG A 173 17.10 -10.12 4.59
N ASP A 174 15.83 -9.95 4.96
CA ASP A 174 14.73 -10.79 4.49
C ASP A 174 14.16 -10.34 3.12
N GLY A 175 14.76 -9.32 2.51
CA GLY A 175 14.48 -8.99 1.11
C GLY A 175 13.42 -7.94 0.86
N TRP A 176 12.98 -7.23 1.88
CA TRP A 176 11.94 -6.22 1.72
C TRP A 176 12.45 -4.93 1.07
N ASN A 177 11.63 -4.33 0.23
CA ASN A 177 11.75 -2.91 -0.07
C ASN A 177 11.25 -2.11 1.14
N ILE A 178 11.86 -0.96 1.41
CA ILE A 178 11.51 -0.12 2.56
C ILE A 178 10.96 1.21 2.08
N MET A 179 9.83 1.62 2.65
CA MET A 179 9.27 2.95 2.53
C MET A 179 9.29 3.60 3.91
N PHE A 180 10.19 4.56 4.10
CA PHE A 180 10.33 5.27 5.36
C PHE A 180 9.52 6.57 5.31
N TYR A 181 8.60 6.72 6.26
CA TYR A 181 7.80 7.92 6.45
C TYR A 181 8.41 8.76 7.58
N GLY A 182 9.01 9.89 7.24
CA GLY A 182 9.69 10.75 8.19
C GLY A 182 9.71 12.21 7.76
N ASP A 183 10.32 13.03 8.59
CA ASP A 183 10.54 14.45 8.28
C ASP A 183 11.77 14.66 7.38
N ASP A 184 11.99 15.90 6.99
CA ASP A 184 13.06 16.30 6.07
C ASP A 184 14.47 16.18 6.69
N THR A 185 14.61 15.87 7.98
CA THR A 185 15.90 15.76 8.66
C THR A 185 16.56 14.40 8.46
N VAL A 186 15.74 13.37 8.15
CA VAL A 186 16.21 12.02 7.93
C VAL A 186 16.60 11.85 6.47
N THR A 187 17.89 11.81 6.18
CA THR A 187 18.40 11.67 4.80
C THR A 187 19.13 10.36 4.53
N HIS A 188 19.44 9.62 5.60
CA HIS A 188 20.17 8.35 5.55
C HIS A 188 19.48 7.31 6.42
N ASP A 189 19.62 6.05 6.05
CA ASP A 189 19.18 4.94 6.87
C ASP A 189 20.18 4.67 8.05
N PRO A 190 19.85 3.73 8.96
CA PRO A 190 20.74 3.43 10.10
C PRO A 190 22.13 2.88 9.74
N ASP A 191 22.34 2.44 8.50
CA ASP A 191 23.63 1.98 7.98
C ASP A 191 24.42 3.10 7.29
N GLY A 192 23.84 4.31 7.19
CA GLY A 192 24.43 5.46 6.52
C GLY A 192 24.19 5.52 5.01
N ASP A 193 23.34 4.64 4.47
CA ASP A 193 22.95 4.68 3.07
C ASP A 193 21.94 5.80 2.81
N LYS A 194 22.17 6.57 1.76
CA LYS A 194 21.30 7.68 1.38
C LYS A 194 19.91 7.18 0.98
N LEU A 195 18.89 7.77 1.59
CA LEU A 195 17.50 7.52 1.21
C LEU A 195 17.17 8.14 -0.14
N PHE A 196 16.30 7.46 -0.90
CA PHE A 196 15.80 7.97 -2.16
C PHE A 196 14.56 8.83 -1.91
N ASP A 197 14.67 10.13 -2.13
CA ASP A 197 13.54 11.06 -1.99
C ASP A 197 12.41 10.69 -2.95
N CYS A 198 11.21 10.48 -2.40
CA CYS A 198 10.04 10.25 -3.22
C CYS A 198 9.71 11.51 -4.02
N PRO A 199 9.72 11.46 -5.37
CA PRO A 199 9.42 12.64 -6.18
C PRO A 199 7.98 13.18 -5.99
N LYS A 200 7.09 12.40 -5.37
CA LYS A 200 5.71 12.84 -5.09
C LYS A 200 5.60 13.59 -3.77
N THR A 201 6.39 13.22 -2.77
CA THR A 201 6.28 13.79 -1.42
C THR A 201 7.41 14.76 -1.09
N GLY A 202 8.53 14.73 -1.83
CA GLY A 202 9.66 15.63 -1.63
C GLY A 202 9.34 17.09 -1.96
N LYS A 203 9.90 18.02 -1.19
CA LYS A 203 9.71 19.46 -1.39
C LYS A 203 10.23 19.90 -2.77
N GLY A 204 9.40 20.62 -3.51
CA GLY A 204 9.76 21.15 -4.84
C GLY A 204 9.82 20.09 -5.94
N LEU A 205 9.59 18.84 -5.66
CA LEU A 205 9.57 17.77 -6.64
C LEU A 205 8.16 17.64 -7.23
N LYS A 206 8.09 17.44 -8.54
CA LYS A 206 6.83 17.20 -9.26
C LYS A 206 6.79 15.74 -9.70
N GLY A 207 6.53 14.84 -8.74
CA GLY A 207 6.48 13.41 -9.00
C GLY A 207 5.07 12.92 -9.33
N HIS A 208 5.04 11.85 -10.12
CA HIS A 208 3.81 11.18 -10.50
C HIS A 208 4.06 9.66 -10.55
N CYS A 209 3.43 8.91 -9.66
CA CYS A 209 3.74 7.48 -9.50
C CYS A 209 3.49 6.67 -10.78
N GLY A 210 2.54 7.10 -11.64
CA GLY A 210 2.24 6.43 -12.91
C GLY A 210 3.42 6.37 -13.89
N ILE A 211 4.35 7.33 -13.81
CA ILE A 211 5.54 7.40 -14.67
C ILE A 211 6.86 7.34 -13.89
N CYS A 212 6.80 7.29 -12.56
CA CYS A 212 7.98 7.27 -11.71
C CYS A 212 8.83 6.01 -11.96
N LYS A 213 10.16 6.17 -11.86
CA LYS A 213 11.14 5.07 -11.95
C LYS A 213 11.71 4.69 -10.56
N GLY A 214 11.08 5.14 -9.49
CA GLY A 214 11.60 5.08 -8.12
C GLY A 214 11.68 3.69 -7.49
N GLY A 215 11.04 2.67 -8.02
CA GLY A 215 11.22 1.30 -7.57
C GLY A 215 10.17 0.78 -6.58
N CYS A 216 9.21 1.60 -6.11
CA CYS A 216 8.13 1.13 -5.20
C CYS A 216 7.30 -0.02 -5.78
N PHE A 217 7.28 -0.17 -7.07
CA PHE A 217 6.53 -1.16 -7.84
C PHE A 217 7.42 -2.18 -8.54
N SER A 218 8.67 -2.24 -8.19
CA SER A 218 9.57 -3.29 -8.65
C SER A 218 9.80 -4.30 -7.55
N GLN A 219 9.91 -5.56 -7.96
CA GLN A 219 10.38 -6.62 -7.06
C GLN A 219 11.76 -6.23 -6.51
N PRO A 220 12.04 -6.53 -5.24
CA PRO A 220 13.37 -6.33 -4.70
C PRO A 220 14.38 -7.15 -5.49
N VAL A 221 15.35 -6.46 -6.06
CA VAL A 221 16.52 -7.12 -6.64
C VAL A 221 17.58 -7.21 -5.56
N ILE A 222 18.03 -8.42 -5.23
CA ILE A 222 19.10 -8.65 -4.26
C ILE A 222 20.28 -7.74 -4.58
N GLY A 223 20.72 -6.93 -3.62
CA GLY A 223 21.83 -5.98 -3.76
C GLY A 223 21.50 -4.63 -4.44
N LYS A 224 20.26 -4.37 -4.82
CA LYS A 224 19.83 -3.09 -5.41
C LYS A 224 18.60 -2.48 -4.72
N ARG A 225 18.47 -2.72 -3.43
CA ARG A 225 17.35 -2.20 -2.65
C ARG A 225 17.48 -0.70 -2.47
N LYS A 226 16.37 0.01 -2.64
CA LYS A 226 16.29 1.43 -2.34
C LYS A 226 15.33 1.60 -1.17
N THR A 227 15.80 2.26 -0.15
CA THR A 227 14.90 2.81 0.85
C THR A 227 14.35 4.13 0.33
N ILE A 228 13.03 4.24 0.28
CA ILE A 228 12.32 5.39 -0.25
C ILE A 228 11.86 6.23 0.92
N LEU A 229 12.28 7.50 0.93
CA LEU A 229 11.81 8.49 1.89
C LEU A 229 10.48 9.08 1.41
N LEU A 230 9.47 8.95 2.25
CA LEU A 230 8.18 9.66 2.13
C LEU A 230 8.18 10.80 3.15
N HIS A 231 8.11 12.03 2.66
CA HIS A 231 8.08 13.20 3.52
C HIS A 231 6.73 13.35 4.23
N GLN A 232 6.79 13.72 5.50
CA GLN A 232 5.62 14.08 6.30
C GLN A 232 5.06 15.43 5.82
N HIS A 233 3.75 15.53 5.67
CA HIS A 233 3.02 16.74 5.25
C HIS A 233 2.31 17.42 6.41
#